data_decfbda8586400c251bbe1bc0edd5626
#
_entry.id   decfbda8586400c251bbe1bc0edd5626
#
_cell.length_a   1.000
_cell.length_b   1.000
_cell.length_c   1.000
_cell.angle_alpha   90.00
_cell.angle_beta   90.00
_cell.angle_gamma   90.00
#
_symmetry.space_group_name_H-M   'P 1'
#
loop_
_entity.id
_entity.type
_entity.pdbx_description
1 polymer ?
#
loop_
_entity_poly.entity_id
_entity_poly.type
_entity_poly.pdbx_seq_one_letter_code
_entity_poly.pdbx_strand_id
1 'polypeptide(L)' 'MVLISGWQARSLAGNDKGKTYVIKEDCGEYAFLVRDDGKELRKNKKHIQVIKRTKDNESSNRR' A
#
# COMPACT_ATOMS: atom_id res chain seq x y z
N MET A 1 11.18 -7.93 4.67
CA MET A 1 10.14 -8.24 3.68
C MET A 1 10.25 -7.31 2.49
N VAL A 2 10.19 -7.85 1.31
CA VAL A 2 10.24 -7.06 0.09
C VAL A 2 8.83 -6.81 -0.39
N LEU A 3 8.51 -5.55 -0.67
CA LEU A 3 7.17 -5.18 -1.13
C LEU A 3 7.17 -5.06 -2.64
N ILE A 4 6.10 -5.53 -3.24
CA ILE A 4 5.97 -5.53 -4.69
C ILE A 4 5.22 -4.27 -5.12
N SER A 5 5.78 -3.56 -6.08
CA SER A 5 5.12 -2.39 -6.66
C SER A 5 3.78 -2.81 -7.25
N GLY A 6 2.75 -2.08 -6.93
CA GLY A 6 1.40 -2.41 -7.37
C GLY A 6 0.56 -3.11 -6.32
N TRP A 7 1.19 -3.68 -5.30
CA TRP A 7 0.43 -4.24 -4.19
C TRP A 7 -0.19 -3.10 -3.39
N GLN A 8 -1.16 -3.44 -2.57
CA GLN A 8 -1.82 -2.45 -1.72
C GLN A 8 -1.32 -2.55 -0.30
N ALA A 9 -1.44 -1.46 0.42
CA ALA A 9 -1.09 -1.43 1.83
C ALA A 9 -2.14 -0.64 2.59
N ARG A 10 -2.50 -1.13 3.77
CA ARG A 10 -3.45 -0.44 4.63
C ARG A 10 -2.70 0.25 5.74
N SER A 11 -3.03 1.50 5.99
CA SER A 11 -2.42 2.25 7.09
C SER A 11 -2.94 1.71 8.42
N LEU A 12 -2.03 1.47 9.36
CA LEU A 12 -2.39 0.95 10.67
C LEU A 12 -2.31 2.02 11.74
N ALA A 13 -1.83 3.21 11.41
CA ALA A 13 -1.64 4.25 12.42
C ALA A 13 -1.74 5.62 11.79
N GLY A 14 -1.98 6.62 12.61
CA GLY A 14 -2.02 8.00 12.15
C GLY A 14 -3.43 8.41 11.77
N ASN A 15 -3.54 9.59 11.21
CA ASN A 15 -4.84 10.14 10.83
C ASN A 15 -5.50 9.38 9.70
N ASP A 16 -4.72 8.62 8.96
CA ASP A 16 -5.22 7.86 7.82
C ASP A 16 -5.39 6.37 8.15
N LYS A 17 -5.45 6.02 9.41
CA LYS A 17 -5.62 4.65 9.83
C LYS A 17 -6.82 4.03 9.12
N GLY A 18 -6.61 2.87 8.54
CA GLY A 18 -7.65 2.15 7.83
C GLY A 18 -7.73 2.46 6.34
N LYS A 19 -7.05 3.49 5.88
CA LYS A 19 -7.05 3.80 4.46
C LYS A 19 -6.07 2.91 3.72
N THR A 20 -6.37 2.66 2.46
CA THR A 20 -5.58 1.77 1.62
C THR A 20 -4.88 2.56 0.54
N TYR A 21 -3.63 2.21 0.27
CA TYR A 21 -2.80 2.87 -0.72
C TYR A 21 -2.18 1.82 -1.63
N VAL A 22 -1.65 2.28 -2.76
CA VAL A 22 -0.91 1.40 -3.66
C VAL A 22 0.57 1.57 -3.37
N ILE A 23 1.30 0.48 -3.29
CA ILE A 23 2.73 0.52 -3.03
C ILE A 23 3.46 0.89 -4.30
N LYS A 24 4.27 1.94 -4.22
CA LYS A 24 5.07 2.36 -5.35
C LYS A 24 6.46 1.76 -5.29
N GLU A 25 7.06 1.78 -4.11
CA GLU A 25 8.44 1.33 -4.00
C GLU A 25 8.76 0.92 -2.58
N ASP A 26 9.62 -0.10 -2.45
CA ASP A 26 10.11 -0.55 -1.17
C ASP A 26 11.47 0.12 -0.93
N CYS A 27 11.55 0.93 0.11
CA CYS A 27 12.75 1.67 0.43
C CYS A 27 13.36 1.23 1.75
N GLY A 28 13.38 -0.06 2.00
CA GLY A 28 13.98 -0.58 3.23
C GLY A 28 13.03 -0.53 4.40
N GLU A 29 13.24 0.40 5.33
CA GLU A 29 12.35 0.53 6.47
C GLU A 29 11.06 1.25 6.15
N TYR A 30 11.03 1.94 5.02
CA TYR A 30 9.88 2.71 4.60
C TYR A 30 9.36 2.18 3.28
N ALA A 31 8.13 2.50 2.98
CA ALA A 31 7.57 2.23 1.67
C ALA A 31 6.97 3.52 1.13
N PHE A 32 7.16 3.77 -0.16
CA PHE A 32 6.49 4.87 -0.83
C PHE A 32 5.14 4.37 -1.32
N LEU A 33 4.11 5.11 -0.97
CA LEU A 33 2.72 4.74 -1.27
C LEU A 33 2.08 5.83 -2.09
N VAL A 34 1.07 5.48 -2.86
CA VAL A 34 0.34 6.42 -3.70
C VAL A 34 -1.11 6.44 -3.27
N ARG A 35 -1.65 7.63 -3.05
CA ARG A 35 -3.04 7.83 -2.68
C ARG A 35 -3.93 7.80 -3.91
N ASP A 36 -5.23 7.75 -3.68
CA ASP A 36 -6.21 7.76 -4.77
C ASP A 36 -6.10 9.01 -5.63
N ASP A 37 -5.71 10.13 -5.05
CA ASP A 37 -5.59 11.37 -5.79
C ASP A 37 -4.22 11.53 -6.48
N GLY A 38 -3.40 10.49 -6.41
CA GLY A 38 -2.10 10.51 -7.07
C GLY A 38 -0.96 11.05 -6.23
N LYS A 39 -1.25 11.53 -5.04
CA LYS A 39 -0.18 12.04 -4.18
C LYS A 39 0.59 10.90 -3.55
N GLU A 40 1.88 11.12 -3.38
CA GLU A 40 2.75 10.12 -2.80
C GLU A 40 3.01 10.43 -1.33
N LEU A 41 3.20 9.39 -0.56
CA LEU A 41 3.56 9.55 0.84
C LEU A 41 4.48 8.39 1.22
N ARG A 42 5.15 8.55 2.35
CA ARG A 42 6.07 7.54 2.85
C ARG A 42 5.62 7.12 4.23
N LYS A 43 5.60 5.82 4.48
CA LYS A 43 5.28 5.29 5.79
C LYS A 43 6.25 4.20 6.17
N ASN A 44 6.51 4.10 7.46
CA ASN A 44 7.34 3.01 7.97
C ASN A 44 6.55 1.71 7.78
N LYS A 45 7.24 0.67 7.33
CA LYS A 45 6.59 -0.60 7.03
C LYS A 45 5.86 -1.21 8.21
N LYS A 46 6.33 -0.94 9.42
CA LYS A 46 5.66 -1.49 10.60
C LYS A 46 4.32 -0.83 10.86
N HIS A 47 4.02 0.26 10.19
CA HIS A 47 2.74 0.96 10.35
C HIS A 47 1.79 0.68 9.20
N ILE A 48 2.08 -0.31 8.38
CA ILE A 48 1.18 -0.69 7.28
C ILE A 48 0.98 -2.19 7.28
N GLN A 49 -0.16 -2.59 6.75
CA GLN A 49 -0.46 -3.99 6.51
C GLN A 49 -0.47 -4.20 5.00
N VAL A 50 0.38 -5.09 4.53
CA VAL A 50 0.50 -5.33 3.09
C VAL A 50 -0.60 -6.27 2.65
N ILE A 51 -1.28 -5.88 1.57
CA ILE A 51 -2.28 -6.72 0.92
C ILE A 51 -1.64 -7.18 -0.38
N LYS A 52 -1.31 -8.45 -0.47
CA LYS A 52 -0.47 -8.96 -1.55
C LYS A 52 -1.27 -9.17 -2.81
N ARG A 53 -1.82 -8.10 -3.34
CA ARG A 53 -2.50 -8.18 -4.63
C ARG A 53 -2.63 -6.78 -5.19
N THR A 54 -2.70 -6.70 -6.49
CA THR A 54 -2.86 -5.42 -7.14
C THR A 54 -4.31 -5.02 -7.11
N LYS A 55 -4.52 -3.75 -7.36
CA LYS A 55 -5.86 -3.22 -7.40
C LYS A 55 -6.70 -3.88 -8.48
N ASP A 56 -6.09 -4.23 -9.60
CA ASP A 56 -6.80 -4.82 -10.72
C ASP A 56 -7.21 -6.24 -10.48
N ASN A 57 -6.45 -6.98 -9.72
CA ASN A 57 -6.74 -8.35 -9.47
C ASN A 57 -8.03 -8.58 -8.75
N GLU A 58 -8.40 -7.64 -7.94
CA GLU A 58 -9.56 -7.80 -7.18
C GLU A 58 -10.76 -8.00 -7.97
N SER A 59 -10.93 -7.24 -9.03
CA SER A 59 -12.15 -7.32 -9.80
C SER A 59 -12.19 -8.55 -10.65
N SER A 60 -11.08 -9.08 -11.04
CA SER A 60 -11.10 -10.22 -11.93
C SER A 60 -11.35 -11.50 -11.18
N ASN A 61 -11.22 -11.47 -9.93
CA ASN A 61 -11.46 -12.62 -9.18
C ASN A 61 -12.82 -12.90 -8.83
N ARG A 62 -13.60 -12.27 -9.21
CA ARG A 62 -14.83 -12.51 -8.76
C ARG A 62 -15.46 -13.34 -9.42
N ARG A 63 -15.43 -13.94 -9.51
CA ARG A 63 -15.86 -14.72 -10.05
C ARG A 63 -16.40 -15.22 -9.98
#